data_7ad2d9aa50e8c2ab03bb7ce4e1a8e161
#
_entry.id   7ad2d9aa50e8c2ab03bb7ce4e1a8e161
#
_cell.length_a   1.000
_cell.length_b   1.000
_cell.length_c   1.000
_cell.angle_alpha   90.00
_cell.angle_beta   90.00
_cell.angle_gamma   90.00
#
_symmetry.space_group_name_H-M   'P 1'
#
loop_
_entity.id
_entity.type
_entity.pdbx_description
1 polymer ?
#
loop_
_entity_poly.entity_id
_entity_poly.type
_entity_poly.pdbx_seq_one_letter_code
_entity_poly.pdbx_strand_id
1 'polypeptide(L)'
;MLRGRCACNATAYEVSDEFVAAYNCHCSNCRALTGAAFLPVGRIERDKLTVTKGAESLLVEGDPDSTYEVRCGECFSLLYWTSRDGYFGVPYGTLIDEPTLKPMYHQFVGSKAPWYEILDDLPQHDTRPAADT
;
A
#
# COMPACT_ATOMS: atom_id res chain seq x y z
N MET A 1 11.68 -13.16 -3.96
CA MET A 1 10.74 -12.70 -2.89
C MET A 1 11.24 -11.41 -2.28
N LEU A 2 10.34 -10.48 -2.09
CA LEU A 2 10.64 -9.23 -1.40
C LEU A 2 10.17 -9.34 0.05
N ARG A 3 10.99 -8.85 0.97
CA ARG A 3 10.67 -8.82 2.40
C ARG A 3 10.06 -7.48 2.78
N GLY A 4 9.11 -7.51 3.70
CA GLY A 4 8.53 -6.31 4.28
C GLY A 4 8.38 -6.46 5.79
N ARG A 5 8.22 -5.34 6.49
CA ARG A 5 8.11 -5.32 7.95
C ARG A 5 7.32 -4.12 8.47
N CYS A 6 6.83 -4.25 9.68
CA CYS A 6 6.28 -3.12 10.42
C CYS A 6 7.40 -2.28 11.06
N ALA A 7 7.04 -1.14 11.61
CA ALA A 7 8.02 -0.23 12.23
C ALA A 7 8.76 -0.84 13.42
N CYS A 8 8.08 -1.64 14.25
CA CYS A 8 8.68 -2.22 15.47
C CYS A 8 9.32 -3.59 15.26
N ASN A 9 9.26 -4.16 14.07
CA ASN A 9 9.76 -5.49 13.72
C ASN A 9 8.99 -6.67 14.35
N ALA A 10 7.86 -6.43 15.01
CA ALA A 10 7.05 -7.52 15.57
C ALA A 10 6.40 -8.37 14.47
N THR A 11 6.11 -7.77 13.32
CA THR A 11 5.46 -8.46 12.19
C THR A 11 6.29 -8.26 10.93
N ALA A 12 6.26 -9.28 10.06
CA ALA A 12 6.96 -9.27 8.79
C ALA A 12 6.19 -10.09 7.76
N TYR A 13 6.42 -9.81 6.50
CA TYR A 13 5.82 -10.56 5.39
C TYR A 13 6.81 -10.71 4.25
N GLU A 14 6.50 -11.63 3.37
CA GLU A 14 7.18 -11.78 2.08
C GLU A 14 6.15 -11.64 0.98
N VAL A 15 6.56 -11.06 -0.14
CA VAL A 15 5.72 -10.87 -1.30
C VAL A 15 6.53 -11.14 -2.56
N SER A 16 5.91 -11.73 -3.57
CA SER A 16 6.55 -11.92 -4.87
C SER A 16 6.82 -10.56 -5.52
N ASP A 17 7.92 -10.46 -6.25
CA ASP A 17 8.25 -9.25 -7.02
C ASP A 17 7.43 -9.23 -8.32
N GLU A 18 6.09 -9.27 -8.16
CA GLU A 18 5.13 -9.39 -9.26
C GLU A 18 3.96 -8.44 -9.06
N PHE A 19 4.24 -7.22 -8.61
CA PHE A 19 3.20 -6.19 -8.48
C PHE A 19 2.59 -5.89 -9.85
N VAL A 20 1.27 -5.87 -9.92
CA VAL A 20 0.55 -5.60 -11.17
C VAL A 20 0.35 -4.12 -11.42
N ALA A 21 0.43 -3.30 -10.39
CA ALA A 21 0.37 -1.85 -10.49
C ALA A 21 1.10 -1.24 -9.29
N ALA A 22 1.66 -0.06 -9.49
CA ALA A 22 2.25 0.71 -8.40
C ALA A 22 1.97 2.19 -8.68
N TYR A 23 1.58 2.93 -7.66
CA TYR A 23 1.17 4.32 -7.82
C TYR A 23 1.30 5.10 -6.51
N ASN A 24 1.26 6.41 -6.63
CA ASN A 24 1.25 7.33 -5.49
C ASN A 24 -0.16 7.87 -5.32
N CYS A 25 -0.79 7.55 -4.18
CA CYS A 25 -2.17 7.93 -3.90
C CYS A 25 -2.24 9.19 -3.04
N HIS A 26 -2.84 10.24 -3.56
CA HIS A 26 -2.99 11.54 -2.90
C HIS A 26 -4.37 11.74 -2.25
N CYS A 27 -5.19 10.70 -2.15
CA CYS A 27 -6.52 10.85 -1.57
C CYS A 27 -6.45 11.27 -0.11
N SER A 28 -7.50 11.94 0.36
CA SER A 28 -7.55 12.44 1.73
C SER A 28 -7.41 11.32 2.77
N ASN A 29 -7.93 10.12 2.47
CA ASN A 29 -7.81 8.98 3.36
C ASN A 29 -6.36 8.50 3.46
N CYS A 30 -5.64 8.40 2.34
CA CYS A 30 -4.23 8.00 2.34
C CYS A 30 -3.38 9.02 3.08
N ARG A 31 -3.68 10.32 2.94
CA ARG A 31 -2.97 11.36 3.68
C ARG A 31 -3.25 11.27 5.17
N ALA A 32 -4.51 11.03 5.55
CA ALA A 32 -4.88 10.90 6.96
C ALA A 32 -4.27 9.65 7.61
N LEU A 33 -4.23 8.53 6.88
CA LEU A 33 -3.66 7.27 7.36
C LEU A 33 -2.16 7.36 7.64
N THR A 34 -1.44 8.14 6.85
CA THR A 34 0.02 8.18 6.89
C THR A 34 0.59 9.43 7.52
N GLY A 35 -0.19 10.51 7.56
CA GLY A 35 0.33 11.83 7.91
C GLY A 35 1.32 12.39 6.89
N ALA A 36 1.32 11.84 5.67
CA ALA A 36 2.24 12.23 4.60
C ALA A 36 1.47 12.85 3.44
N ALA A 37 2.22 13.39 2.47
CA ALA A 37 1.63 14.00 1.28
C ALA A 37 0.87 12.98 0.42
N PHE A 38 1.35 11.75 0.38
CA PHE A 38 0.73 10.65 -0.38
C PHE A 38 1.23 9.31 0.12
N LEU A 39 0.57 8.25 -0.31
CA LEU A 39 0.94 6.87 0.00
C LEU A 39 1.36 6.15 -1.28
N PRO A 40 2.63 5.74 -1.39
CA PRO A 40 3.05 4.83 -2.46
C PRO A 40 2.48 3.43 -2.20
N VAL A 41 1.80 2.88 -3.21
CA VAL A 41 1.08 1.61 -3.09
C VAL A 41 1.50 0.67 -4.21
N GLY A 42 1.71 -0.60 -3.87
CA GLY A 42 1.78 -1.66 -4.85
C GLY A 42 0.56 -2.55 -4.75
N ARG A 43 0.00 -2.97 -5.88
CA ARG A 43 -1.12 -3.91 -5.91
C ARG A 43 -0.61 -5.28 -6.33
N ILE A 44 -0.94 -6.32 -5.56
CA ILE A 44 -0.44 -7.68 -5.73
C ILE A 44 -1.58 -8.69 -5.58
N GLU A 45 -1.51 -9.80 -6.30
CA GLU A 45 -2.44 -10.91 -6.07
C GLU A 45 -2.28 -11.43 -4.64
N ARG A 46 -3.41 -11.71 -3.98
CA ARG A 46 -3.41 -12.03 -2.54
C ARG A 46 -2.60 -13.27 -2.20
N ASP A 47 -2.60 -14.27 -3.06
CA ASP A 47 -1.86 -15.50 -2.84
C ASP A 47 -0.34 -15.33 -2.93
N LYS A 48 0.13 -14.17 -3.35
CA LYS A 48 1.56 -13.86 -3.49
C LYS A 48 2.14 -13.12 -2.28
N LEU A 49 1.35 -12.91 -1.25
CA LEU A 49 1.79 -12.29 0.00
C LEU A 49 1.59 -13.27 1.15
N THR A 50 2.64 -13.47 1.95
CA THR A 50 2.62 -14.38 3.11
C THR A 50 3.20 -13.67 4.31
N VAL A 51 2.48 -13.68 5.43
CA VAL A 51 2.99 -13.20 6.71
C VAL A 51 3.99 -14.24 7.24
N THR A 52 5.22 -13.81 7.49
CA THR A 52 6.33 -14.69 7.89
C THR A 52 6.69 -14.58 9.36
N LYS A 53 6.25 -13.53 10.03
CA LYS A 53 6.54 -13.30 11.45
C LYS A 53 5.39 -12.55 12.10
N GLY A 54 5.04 -12.98 13.31
CA GLY A 54 4.10 -12.24 14.14
C GLY A 54 2.65 -12.28 13.68
N ALA A 55 2.23 -13.35 12.97
CA ALA A 55 0.85 -13.47 12.51
C ALA A 55 -0.16 -13.37 13.67
N GLU A 56 0.21 -13.84 14.85
CA GLU A 56 -0.62 -13.79 16.06
C GLU A 56 -0.76 -12.38 16.62
N SER A 57 0.11 -11.47 16.23
CA SER A 57 0.09 -10.06 16.66
C SER A 57 -0.58 -9.13 15.65
N LEU A 58 -1.15 -9.66 14.58
CA LEU A 58 -1.81 -8.82 13.58
C LEU A 58 -3.17 -8.34 14.08
N LEU A 59 -3.45 -7.08 13.77
CA LEU A 59 -4.75 -6.48 13.99
C LEU A 59 -5.46 -6.37 12.65
N VAL A 60 -6.59 -7.07 12.52
CA VAL A 60 -7.41 -7.04 11.31
C VAL A 60 -8.63 -6.18 11.58
N GLU A 61 -8.79 -5.10 10.84
CA GLU A 61 -9.92 -4.19 10.95
C GLU A 61 -10.80 -4.28 9.73
N GLY A 62 -12.10 -4.42 9.93
CA GLY A 62 -13.07 -4.59 8.87
C GLY A 62 -13.68 -5.97 8.89
N ASP A 63 -14.23 -6.39 7.75
CA ASP A 63 -14.86 -7.70 7.59
C ASP A 63 -13.85 -8.67 6.95
N PRO A 64 -13.36 -9.68 7.71
CA PRO A 64 -12.40 -10.66 7.14
C PRO A 64 -12.92 -11.39 5.90
N ASP A 65 -14.23 -11.46 5.72
CA ASP A 65 -14.83 -12.13 4.56
C ASP A 65 -15.11 -11.18 3.40
N SER A 66 -14.79 -9.90 3.54
CA SER A 66 -15.09 -8.89 2.51
C SER A 66 -13.91 -7.91 2.37
N THR A 67 -13.97 -6.76 3.05
CA THR A 67 -12.95 -5.72 2.98
C THR A 67 -12.33 -5.50 4.37
N TYR A 68 -11.01 -5.53 4.43
CA TYR A 68 -10.30 -5.37 5.69
C TYR A 68 -8.93 -4.75 5.49
N GLU A 69 -8.39 -4.21 6.57
CA GLU A 69 -7.02 -3.72 6.66
C GLU A 69 -6.26 -4.54 7.68
N VAL A 70 -4.98 -4.76 7.44
CA VAL A 70 -4.11 -5.53 8.34
C VAL A 70 -2.99 -4.63 8.84
N ARG A 71 -2.89 -4.54 10.16
CA ARG A 71 -1.90 -3.73 10.86
C ARG A 71 -1.12 -4.58 11.83
N CYS A 72 0.08 -4.11 12.19
CA CYS A 72 0.78 -4.67 13.35
C CYS A 72 0.01 -4.29 14.62
N GLY A 73 -0.32 -5.27 15.46
CA GLY A 73 -1.02 -5.02 16.71
C GLY A 73 -0.17 -4.31 17.77
N GLU A 74 1.15 -4.26 17.59
CA GLU A 74 2.07 -3.62 18.53
C GLU A 74 2.34 -2.15 18.17
N CYS A 75 2.67 -1.85 16.91
CA CYS A 75 3.04 -0.49 16.48
C CYS A 75 2.02 0.15 15.54
N PHE A 76 0.98 -0.57 15.13
CA PHE A 76 -0.09 -0.13 14.27
C PHE A 76 0.32 0.26 12.84
N SER A 77 1.52 -0.13 12.40
CA SER A 77 1.92 0.03 11.01
C SER A 77 0.92 -0.67 10.10
N LEU A 78 0.47 0.03 9.06
CA LEU A 78 -0.39 -0.55 8.02
C LEU A 78 0.48 -1.44 7.12
N LEU A 79 0.13 -2.72 7.03
CA LEU A 79 0.92 -3.70 6.27
C LEU A 79 0.31 -3.99 4.90
N TYR A 80 -1.00 -4.18 4.83
CA TYR A 80 -1.72 -4.39 3.59
C TYR A 80 -3.22 -4.29 3.84
N TRP A 81 -3.97 -4.15 2.76
CA TRP A 81 -5.43 -4.11 2.82
C TRP A 81 -6.02 -4.77 1.57
N THR A 82 -7.28 -5.15 1.66
CA THR A 82 -7.99 -5.68 0.49
C THR A 82 -8.19 -4.58 -0.53
N SER A 83 -7.75 -4.84 -1.73
CA SER A 83 -7.98 -3.99 -2.89
C SER A 83 -9.06 -4.64 -3.73
N ARG A 84 -9.01 -4.53 -5.05
CA ARG A 84 -9.97 -5.18 -5.94
C ARG A 84 -9.99 -6.70 -5.71
N ASP A 85 -11.01 -7.36 -6.24
CA ASP A 85 -11.15 -8.80 -6.11
C ASP A 85 -9.84 -9.52 -6.41
N GLY A 86 -9.39 -10.31 -5.43
CA GLY A 86 -8.17 -11.09 -5.57
C GLY A 86 -6.86 -10.34 -5.33
N TYR A 87 -6.90 -9.05 -5.01
CA TYR A 87 -5.68 -8.26 -4.80
C TYR A 87 -5.57 -7.67 -3.39
N PHE A 88 -4.33 -7.44 -2.96
CA PHE A 88 -4.00 -6.60 -1.82
C PHE A 88 -3.32 -5.31 -2.29
N GLY A 89 -3.56 -4.23 -1.56
CA GLY A 89 -2.73 -3.04 -1.62
C GLY A 89 -1.65 -3.12 -0.54
N VAL A 90 -0.41 -2.81 -0.90
CA VAL A 90 0.73 -2.85 0.01
C VAL A 90 1.40 -1.48 0.03
N PRO A 91 1.54 -0.86 1.21
CA PRO A 91 2.33 0.37 1.31
C PRO A 91 3.78 0.07 0.94
N TYR A 92 4.29 0.70 -0.10
CA TYR A 92 5.65 0.44 -0.57
C TYR A 92 6.73 0.76 0.46
N GLY A 93 6.46 1.73 1.34
CA GLY A 93 7.41 2.09 2.39
C GLY A 93 7.69 0.98 3.40
N THR A 94 6.86 -0.04 3.50
CA THR A 94 7.09 -1.19 4.39
C THR A 94 8.04 -2.24 3.79
N LEU A 95 8.30 -2.18 2.48
CA LEU A 95 9.22 -3.10 1.82
C LEU A 95 10.66 -2.82 2.26
N ILE A 96 11.39 -3.89 2.58
CA ILE A 96 12.82 -3.84 2.89
C ILE A 96 13.61 -3.94 1.59
N ASP A 97 13.17 -4.83 0.70
CA ASP A 97 13.84 -5.06 -0.59
C ASP A 97 13.21 -4.16 -1.66
N GLU A 98 14.01 -3.81 -2.67
CA GLU A 98 13.57 -2.93 -3.75
C GLU A 98 12.70 -3.68 -4.76
N PRO A 99 11.43 -3.25 -4.98
CA PRO A 99 10.60 -3.86 -6.01
C PRO A 99 11.06 -3.44 -7.40
N THR A 100 10.88 -4.33 -8.38
CA THR A 100 11.18 -4.01 -9.78
C THR A 100 10.21 -2.95 -10.32
N LEU A 101 8.91 -3.09 -10.01
CA LEU A 101 7.93 -2.13 -10.46
C LEU A 101 7.93 -0.91 -9.53
N LYS A 102 8.26 0.25 -10.07
CA LYS A 102 8.22 1.52 -9.34
C LYS A 102 6.87 2.20 -9.55
N PRO A 103 6.48 3.14 -8.67
CA PRO A 103 5.25 3.89 -8.90
C PRO A 103 5.24 4.50 -10.30
N MET A 104 4.15 4.27 -11.04
CA MET A 104 4.02 4.64 -12.44
C MET A 104 3.22 5.91 -12.66
N TYR A 105 2.42 6.34 -11.68
CA TYR A 105 1.57 7.53 -11.80
C TYR A 105 1.13 8.01 -10.42
N HIS A 106 0.57 9.22 -10.41
CA HIS A 106 -0.12 9.78 -9.25
C HIS A 106 -1.62 9.69 -9.48
N GLN A 107 -2.37 9.26 -8.46
CA GLN A 107 -3.83 9.24 -8.53
C GLN A 107 -4.43 10.06 -7.39
N PHE A 108 -5.68 10.47 -7.58
CA PHE A 108 -6.39 11.36 -6.67
C PHE A 108 -5.66 12.69 -6.46
N VAL A 109 -5.04 13.19 -7.52
CA VAL A 109 -4.34 14.48 -7.50
C VAL A 109 -5.31 15.63 -7.24
N GLY A 110 -6.59 15.46 -7.59
CA GLY A 110 -7.63 16.43 -7.23
C GLY A 110 -7.77 16.66 -5.73
N SER A 111 -7.32 15.69 -4.90
CA SER A 111 -7.33 15.77 -3.43
C SER A 111 -5.93 15.98 -2.86
N LYS A 112 -4.95 16.30 -3.70
CA LYS A 112 -3.55 16.49 -3.30
C LYS A 112 -3.44 17.54 -2.18
N ALA A 113 -2.50 17.30 -1.26
CA ALA A 113 -2.17 18.28 -0.23
C ALA A 113 -1.76 19.62 -0.88
N PRO A 114 -2.36 20.75 -0.47
CA PRO A 114 -2.06 22.03 -1.12
C PRO A 114 -0.63 22.53 -0.85
N TRP A 115 0.02 22.00 0.18
CA TRP A 115 1.38 22.37 0.58
C TRP A 115 2.45 21.50 -0.10
N TYR A 116 2.06 20.51 -0.92
CA TYR A 116 2.99 19.62 -1.61
C TYR A 116 2.98 19.87 -3.12
N GLU A 117 4.16 19.88 -3.73
CA GLU A 117 4.32 20.04 -5.16
C GLU A 117 4.89 18.77 -5.76
N ILE A 118 4.25 18.24 -6.81
CA ILE A 118 4.74 17.08 -7.55
C ILE A 118 5.77 17.58 -8.55
N LEU A 119 7.01 17.12 -8.42
CA LEU A 119 8.14 17.58 -9.24
C LEU A 119 8.63 16.56 -10.26
N ASP A 120 8.04 15.36 -10.30
CA ASP A 120 8.39 14.35 -11.29
C ASP A 120 7.51 14.46 -12.54
N ASP A 121 7.85 13.66 -13.56
CA ASP A 121 7.14 13.65 -14.84
C ASP A 121 6.11 12.53 -14.96
N LEU A 122 5.76 11.88 -13.85
CA LEU A 122 4.77 10.80 -13.89
C LEU A 122 3.38 11.35 -14.23
N PRO A 123 2.56 10.57 -14.95
CA PRO A 123 1.17 10.95 -15.20
C PRO A 123 0.43 11.28 -13.92
N GLN A 124 -0.43 12.28 -13.98
CA GLN A 124 -1.24 12.74 -12.86
C GLN A 124 -2.72 12.59 -13.20
N HIS A 125 -3.46 11.87 -12.37
CA HIS A 125 -4.88 11.63 -12.56
C HIS A 125 -5.67 12.26 -11.41
N ASP A 126 -6.74 12.98 -11.74
CA ASP A 126 -7.59 13.62 -10.72
C ASP A 126 -8.19 12.61 -9.75
N THR A 127 -8.56 11.44 -10.28
CA THR A 127 -9.03 10.30 -9.50
C THR A 127 -8.20 9.08 -9.90
N ARG A 128 -8.81 8.00 -10.37
CA ARG A 128 -8.10 6.82 -10.85
C ARG A 128 -7.91 6.88 -12.37
N PRO A 129 -6.84 6.23 -12.89
CA PRO A 129 -6.71 6.09 -14.34
C PRO A 129 -7.87 5.27 -14.90
N ALA A 130 -8.34 5.62 -16.09
CA ALA A 130 -9.46 4.92 -16.73
C ALA A 130 -9.17 3.43 -16.95
N ALA A 131 -7.92 3.08 -17.27
CA ALA A 131 -7.51 1.69 -17.51
C ALA A 131 -7.49 0.85 -16.22
N ASP A 132 -7.58 1.48 -15.06
CA ASP A 132 -7.54 0.82 -13.76
C ASP A 132 -8.93 0.56 -13.18
N THR A 133 -9.95 0.83 -13.92
CA THR A 133 -11.35 0.63 -13.48
C THR A 133 -11.84 -0.82 -13.67
#